data_504e8b8bef9a98d76d26361452d4e998
#
_entry.id   504e8b8bef9a98d76d26361452d4e998
#
_cell.length_a   1.000
_cell.length_b   1.000
_cell.length_c   1.000
_cell.angle_alpha   90.00
_cell.angle_beta   90.00
_cell.angle_gamma   90.00
#
_symmetry.space_group_name_H-M   'P 1'
#
loop_
_entity.id
_entity.type
_entity.pdbx_description
1 polymer ?
#
loop_
_entity_poly.entity_id
_entity_poly.type
_entity_poly.pdbx_seq_one_letter_code
_entity_poly.pdbx_strand_id
1 'polypeptide(L)'
;MAECEELVESGGAEEVPRVVAALAGILERVAERNDAAAAAELSAVAAPAASAFRATTKPGISVRAYMARIARFAGCSPACYVVAYVYLDRLLRRGRRLALAVDSYSVHRLLITAVLAAVKFMDDICYNNAYFAKVGGISLVEMNYLEVDFLFGVGFDLNVAPETFADYCAVLQSELLCAEAPPPPLRLQHCCLSDDDAGAGCSAQQQLAA
;
A
#
# COMPACT_ATOMS: atom_id res chain seq x y z
N MET A 1 9.08 3.05 22.01
CA MET A 1 8.42 1.81 22.47
C MET A 1 6.93 2.06 22.72
N ALA A 2 6.54 3.09 23.47
CA ALA A 2 5.12 3.44 23.71
C ALA A 2 4.30 3.68 22.42
N GLU A 3 4.89 4.29 21.41
CA GLU A 3 4.23 4.58 20.13
C GLU A 3 3.91 3.34 19.28
N CYS A 4 4.71 2.27 19.41
CA CYS A 4 4.39 0.99 18.77
C CYS A 4 3.26 0.25 19.47
N GLU A 5 3.10 0.42 20.78
CA GLU A 5 2.04 -0.22 21.56
C GLU A 5 0.67 0.30 21.14
N GLU A 6 0.52 1.61 20.90
CA GLU A 6 -0.75 2.22 20.50
C GLU A 6 -1.27 1.76 19.12
N LEU A 7 -0.36 1.44 18.20
CA LEU A 7 -0.73 0.88 16.88
C LEU A 7 -1.16 -0.58 16.96
N VAL A 8 -0.61 -1.31 17.89
CA VAL A 8 -0.76 -2.75 18.06
C VAL A 8 -1.85 -3.07 19.11
N GLU A 9 -2.22 -2.10 19.97
CA GLU A 9 -3.36 -2.29 20.87
C GLU A 9 -4.66 -2.43 20.07
N SER A 10 -5.30 -3.57 20.23
CA SER A 10 -6.59 -3.86 19.63
C SER A 10 -7.68 -3.09 20.37
N GLY A 11 -8.37 -2.20 19.68
CA GLY A 11 -9.74 -1.84 20.04
C GLY A 11 -10.59 -3.09 20.21
N GLY A 12 -11.70 -3.00 20.94
CA GLY A 12 -12.54 -4.16 21.30
C GLY A 12 -12.90 -5.07 20.11
N ALA A 13 -13.37 -6.25 20.38
CA ALA A 13 -13.52 -7.43 19.52
C ALA A 13 -14.22 -7.24 18.14
N GLU A 14 -14.64 -6.05 17.77
CA GLU A 14 -15.33 -5.72 16.51
C GLU A 14 -14.63 -4.65 15.66
N GLU A 15 -13.60 -3.99 16.17
CA GLU A 15 -12.92 -2.90 15.48
C GLU A 15 -11.67 -3.41 14.73
N VAL A 16 -11.56 -3.04 13.45
CA VAL A 16 -10.39 -3.35 12.61
C VAL A 16 -9.17 -2.63 13.19
N PRO A 17 -8.07 -3.32 13.54
CA PRO A 17 -6.88 -2.67 14.10
C PRO A 17 -6.40 -1.51 13.23
N ARG A 18 -5.97 -0.41 13.86
CA ARG A 18 -5.49 0.81 13.16
C ARG A 18 -4.38 0.51 12.16
N VAL A 19 -3.48 -0.42 12.49
CA VAL A 19 -2.41 -0.89 11.62
C VAL A 19 -2.93 -1.47 10.30
N VAL A 20 -4.05 -2.16 10.33
CA VAL A 20 -4.69 -2.75 9.13
C VAL A 20 -5.20 -1.65 8.20
N ALA A 21 -5.82 -0.61 8.76
CA ALA A 21 -6.31 0.53 7.99
C ALA A 21 -5.16 1.32 7.34
N ALA A 22 -4.07 1.55 8.09
CA ALA A 22 -2.87 2.20 7.59
C ALA A 22 -2.23 1.41 6.43
N LEU A 23 -1.98 0.12 6.63
CA LEU A 23 -1.39 -0.74 5.61
C LEU A 23 -2.27 -0.80 4.35
N ALA A 24 -3.58 -0.94 4.51
CA ALA A 24 -4.52 -0.93 3.39
C ALA A 24 -4.45 0.39 2.60
N GLY A 25 -4.38 1.52 3.29
CA GLY A 25 -4.25 2.85 2.66
C GLY A 25 -2.97 3.01 1.84
N ILE A 26 -1.82 2.57 2.39
CA ILE A 26 -0.55 2.59 1.67
C ILE A 26 -0.64 1.74 0.39
N LEU A 27 -1.10 0.50 0.50
CA LEU A 27 -1.12 -0.43 -0.61
C LEU A 27 -2.14 -0.04 -1.69
N GLU A 28 -3.28 0.54 -1.31
CA GLU A 28 -4.27 1.06 -2.24
C GLU A 28 -3.67 2.18 -3.10
N ARG A 29 -3.01 3.17 -2.48
CA ARG A 29 -2.34 4.26 -3.21
C ARG A 29 -1.17 3.78 -4.08
N VAL A 30 -0.41 2.79 -3.61
CA VAL A 30 0.67 2.21 -4.42
C VAL A 30 0.09 1.50 -5.65
N ALA A 31 -0.97 0.71 -5.48
CA ALA A 31 -1.63 0.03 -6.58
C ALA A 31 -2.22 1.01 -7.60
N GLU A 32 -2.92 2.05 -7.15
CA GLU A 32 -3.48 3.08 -8.02
C GLU A 32 -2.40 3.82 -8.81
N ARG A 33 -1.28 4.16 -8.17
CA ARG A 33 -0.14 4.81 -8.83
C ARG A 33 0.47 3.92 -9.91
N ASN A 34 0.65 2.65 -9.61
CA ASN A 34 1.23 1.70 -10.56
C ASN A 34 0.26 1.40 -11.71
N ASP A 35 -1.04 1.32 -11.46
CA ASP A 35 -2.07 1.19 -12.50
C ASP A 35 -2.06 2.40 -13.43
N ALA A 36 -1.96 3.61 -12.88
CA ALA A 36 -1.89 4.85 -13.65
C ALA A 36 -0.61 4.92 -14.51
N ALA A 37 0.53 4.50 -13.95
CA ALA A 37 1.80 4.44 -14.67
C ALA A 37 1.74 3.42 -15.82
N ALA A 38 1.19 2.23 -15.56
CA ALA A 38 1.01 1.20 -16.59
C ALA A 38 0.07 1.65 -17.70
N ALA A 39 -0.99 2.40 -17.38
CA ALA A 39 -1.89 2.97 -18.39
C ALA A 39 -1.21 4.05 -19.25
N ALA A 40 -0.29 4.82 -18.68
CA ALA A 40 0.48 5.84 -19.39
C ALA A 40 1.54 5.20 -20.33
N GLU A 41 2.13 4.06 -19.91
CA GLU A 41 3.15 3.34 -20.67
C GLU A 41 2.56 2.42 -21.74
N LEU A 42 1.25 2.30 -21.90
CA LEU A 42 0.58 1.40 -22.86
C LEU A 42 0.95 1.66 -24.34
N SER A 43 1.79 2.67 -24.60
CA SER A 43 2.40 2.93 -25.90
C SER A 43 3.68 2.12 -26.16
N ALA A 44 4.22 1.39 -25.20
CA ALA A 44 5.46 0.61 -25.34
C ALA A 44 5.29 -0.81 -24.77
N VAL A 45 4.90 -1.68 -25.62
CA VAL A 45 5.02 -3.15 -25.64
C VAL A 45 5.95 -3.76 -24.56
N ALA A 46 5.40 -4.21 -23.45
CA ALA A 46 5.85 -5.42 -22.77
C ALA A 46 4.69 -5.98 -21.95
N ALA A 47 4.23 -7.18 -22.30
CA ALA A 47 3.31 -7.92 -21.43
C ALA A 47 3.95 -8.03 -20.04
N PRO A 48 3.23 -7.69 -18.94
CA PRO A 48 3.78 -7.83 -17.61
C PRO A 48 4.19 -9.29 -17.41
N ALA A 49 5.40 -9.48 -16.84
CA ALA A 49 5.94 -10.81 -16.57
C ALA A 49 4.89 -11.65 -15.83
N ALA A 50 4.75 -12.92 -16.21
CA ALA A 50 3.84 -13.86 -15.58
C ALA A 50 4.31 -14.09 -14.13
N SER A 51 3.67 -13.44 -13.18
CA SER A 51 3.89 -13.64 -11.74
C SER A 51 2.72 -14.44 -11.17
N ALA A 52 3.00 -15.39 -10.29
CA ALA A 52 1.96 -16.14 -9.56
C ALA A 52 1.02 -15.21 -8.79
N PHE A 53 1.52 -14.06 -8.36
CA PHE A 53 0.72 -13.06 -7.62
C PHE A 53 -0.24 -12.27 -8.51
N ARG A 54 -0.10 -12.31 -9.84
CA ARG A 54 -0.98 -11.57 -10.73
C ARG A 54 -2.26 -12.36 -11.03
N ALA A 55 -3.42 -11.79 -10.69
CA ALA A 55 -4.71 -12.35 -11.03
C ALA A 55 -5.01 -12.19 -12.54
N THR A 56 -5.78 -13.11 -13.09
CA THR A 56 -6.26 -13.02 -14.49
C THR A 56 -7.30 -11.92 -14.68
N THR A 57 -8.06 -11.64 -13.63
CA THR A 57 -9.10 -10.60 -13.60
C THR A 57 -8.92 -9.71 -12.38
N LYS A 58 -9.22 -8.41 -12.52
CA LYS A 58 -9.19 -7.50 -11.40
C LYS A 58 -10.22 -7.90 -10.35
N PRO A 59 -9.83 -8.10 -9.08
CA PRO A 59 -10.78 -8.39 -8.01
C PRO A 59 -11.82 -7.28 -7.83
N GLY A 60 -13.08 -7.65 -7.61
CA GLY A 60 -14.16 -6.68 -7.39
C GLY A 60 -14.23 -6.10 -5.98
N ILE A 61 -13.37 -6.57 -5.07
CA ILE A 61 -13.28 -6.09 -3.68
C ILE A 61 -12.14 -5.05 -3.57
N SER A 62 -12.38 -3.94 -2.85
CA SER A 62 -11.32 -2.96 -2.57
C SER A 62 -10.25 -3.53 -1.65
N VAL A 63 -9.05 -2.96 -1.68
CA VAL A 63 -7.94 -3.35 -0.79
C VAL A 63 -8.34 -3.19 0.67
N ARG A 64 -9.01 -2.10 1.03
CA ARG A 64 -9.50 -1.84 2.40
C ARG A 64 -10.49 -2.90 2.86
N ALA A 65 -11.50 -3.21 2.05
CA ALA A 65 -12.50 -4.22 2.39
C ALA A 65 -11.87 -5.62 2.49
N TYR A 66 -10.89 -5.91 1.65
CA TYR A 66 -10.17 -7.18 1.69
C TYR A 66 -9.30 -7.31 2.94
N MET A 67 -8.57 -6.26 3.31
CA MET A 67 -7.78 -6.22 4.55
C MET A 67 -8.66 -6.33 5.80
N ALA A 68 -9.79 -5.64 5.85
CA ALA A 68 -10.76 -5.76 6.93
C ALA A 68 -11.30 -7.20 7.05
N ARG A 69 -11.55 -7.87 5.91
CA ARG A 69 -11.93 -9.28 5.87
C ARG A 69 -10.81 -10.17 6.42
N ILE A 70 -9.57 -9.97 6.02
CA ILE A 70 -8.44 -10.71 6.57
C ILE A 70 -8.34 -10.49 8.08
N ALA A 71 -8.38 -9.25 8.55
CA ALA A 71 -8.30 -8.92 9.97
C ALA A 71 -9.39 -9.61 10.79
N ARG A 72 -10.61 -9.65 10.27
CA ARG A 72 -11.75 -10.28 10.95
C ARG A 72 -11.61 -11.80 11.09
N PHE A 73 -11.00 -12.45 10.10
CA PHE A 73 -10.98 -13.92 10.03
C PHE A 73 -9.61 -14.55 10.26
N ALA A 74 -8.50 -13.81 10.11
CA ALA A 74 -7.16 -14.40 10.30
C ALA A 74 -6.85 -14.75 11.76
N GLY A 75 -7.47 -14.06 12.72
CA GLY A 75 -7.30 -14.34 14.15
C GLY A 75 -5.86 -14.17 14.64
N CYS A 76 -5.08 -13.28 13.99
CA CYS A 76 -3.68 -13.03 14.29
C CYS A 76 -3.48 -11.72 15.05
N SER A 77 -2.32 -11.60 15.69
CA SER A 77 -1.93 -10.38 16.39
C SER A 77 -1.76 -9.21 15.43
N PRO A 78 -2.03 -7.96 15.85
CA PRO A 78 -1.79 -6.78 15.03
C PRO A 78 -0.33 -6.65 14.56
N ALA A 79 0.63 -7.17 15.32
CA ALA A 79 2.04 -7.21 14.96
C ALA A 79 2.30 -8.00 13.66
N CYS A 80 1.49 -9.03 13.37
CA CYS A 80 1.60 -9.80 12.13
C CYS A 80 1.40 -8.92 10.88
N TYR A 81 0.59 -7.87 10.95
CA TYR A 81 0.39 -6.94 9.81
C TYR A 81 1.59 -6.04 9.57
N VAL A 82 2.29 -5.62 10.65
CA VAL A 82 3.57 -4.88 10.52
C VAL A 82 4.61 -5.78 9.86
N VAL A 83 4.73 -7.03 10.34
CA VAL A 83 5.66 -8.01 9.79
C VAL A 83 5.31 -8.36 8.33
N ALA A 84 4.03 -8.52 8.01
CA ALA A 84 3.58 -8.72 6.64
C ALA A 84 3.99 -7.54 5.72
N TYR A 85 3.94 -6.31 6.23
CA TYR A 85 4.42 -5.14 5.48
C TYR A 85 5.94 -5.20 5.24
N VAL A 86 6.73 -5.55 6.25
CA VAL A 86 8.18 -5.78 6.09
C VAL A 86 8.46 -6.84 5.01
N TYR A 87 7.71 -7.94 5.03
CA TYR A 87 7.89 -9.01 4.04
C TYR A 87 7.50 -8.58 2.63
N LEU A 88 6.43 -7.81 2.47
CA LEU A 88 6.05 -7.23 1.17
C LEU A 88 7.16 -6.33 0.63
N ASP A 89 7.71 -5.45 1.45
CA ASP A 89 8.80 -4.58 1.03
C ASP A 89 10.07 -5.36 0.66
N ARG A 90 10.43 -6.40 1.44
CA ARG A 90 11.53 -7.31 1.10
C ARG A 90 11.31 -8.00 -0.24
N LEU A 91 10.11 -8.53 -0.45
CA LEU A 91 9.73 -9.19 -1.70
C LEU A 91 9.86 -8.24 -2.89
N LEU A 92 9.35 -7.02 -2.77
CA LEU A 92 9.38 -6.01 -3.84
C LEU A 92 10.79 -5.53 -4.14
N ARG A 93 11.62 -5.32 -3.12
CA ARG A 93 13.03 -4.93 -3.30
C ARG A 93 13.84 -6.02 -4.00
N ARG A 94 13.63 -7.29 -3.65
CA ARG A 94 14.28 -8.43 -4.29
C ARG A 94 13.65 -8.75 -5.64
N GLY A 95 12.34 -8.59 -5.76
CA GLY A 95 11.54 -8.85 -6.96
C GLY A 95 11.72 -7.85 -8.10
N ARG A 96 12.54 -6.80 -7.95
CA ARG A 96 12.88 -5.88 -9.05
C ARG A 96 13.42 -6.59 -10.30
N ARG A 97 14.06 -7.74 -10.12
CA ARG A 97 14.52 -8.58 -11.24
C ARG A 97 13.38 -9.39 -11.89
N LEU A 98 12.23 -9.54 -11.19
CA LEU A 98 11.08 -10.33 -11.64
C LEU A 98 9.92 -9.44 -12.13
N ALA A 99 10.14 -8.12 -12.26
CA ALA A 99 9.11 -7.13 -12.64
C ALA A 99 7.83 -7.25 -11.80
N LEU A 100 7.96 -7.63 -10.50
CA LEU A 100 6.84 -7.72 -9.58
C LEU A 100 6.42 -6.30 -9.16
N ALA A 101 5.19 -5.93 -9.47
CA ALA A 101 4.59 -4.67 -9.06
C ALA A 101 3.36 -4.93 -8.18
N VAL A 102 3.11 -4.03 -7.25
CA VAL A 102 1.84 -3.96 -6.51
C VAL A 102 0.87 -3.16 -7.36
N ASP A 103 -0.05 -3.84 -8.03
CA ASP A 103 -1.11 -3.26 -8.85
C ASP A 103 -2.48 -3.85 -8.47
N SER A 104 -3.55 -3.38 -9.09
CA SER A 104 -4.90 -3.87 -8.83
C SER A 104 -5.09 -5.37 -9.06
N TYR A 105 -4.22 -6.02 -9.85
CA TYR A 105 -4.30 -7.45 -10.15
C TYR A 105 -3.48 -8.31 -9.18
N SER A 106 -2.49 -7.74 -8.49
CA SER A 106 -1.53 -8.48 -7.66
C SER A 106 -1.72 -8.25 -6.16
N VAL A 107 -2.17 -7.07 -5.75
CA VAL A 107 -2.18 -6.62 -4.35
C VAL A 107 -2.91 -7.58 -3.41
N HIS A 108 -4.03 -8.16 -3.81
CA HIS A 108 -4.81 -9.06 -2.96
C HIS A 108 -4.07 -10.36 -2.66
N ARG A 109 -3.47 -10.97 -3.68
CA ARG A 109 -2.67 -12.18 -3.52
C ARG A 109 -1.40 -11.94 -2.71
N LEU A 110 -0.72 -10.83 -2.95
CA LEU A 110 0.43 -10.42 -2.17
C LEU A 110 0.08 -10.24 -0.69
N LEU A 111 -1.05 -9.57 -0.40
CA LEU A 111 -1.50 -9.34 0.96
C LEU A 111 -1.80 -10.63 1.73
N ILE A 112 -2.66 -11.49 1.17
CA ILE A 112 -3.06 -12.71 1.89
C ILE A 112 -1.86 -13.63 2.13
N THR A 113 -0.92 -13.68 1.18
CA THR A 113 0.27 -14.52 1.30
C THR A 113 1.27 -13.94 2.31
N ALA A 114 1.47 -12.61 2.32
CA ALA A 114 2.33 -11.96 3.31
C ALA A 114 1.79 -12.14 4.74
N VAL A 115 0.48 -11.98 4.93
CA VAL A 115 -0.15 -12.21 6.24
C VAL A 115 -0.05 -13.68 6.64
N LEU A 116 -0.30 -14.62 5.74
CA LEU A 116 -0.10 -16.05 6.01
C LEU A 116 1.33 -16.36 6.48
N ALA A 117 2.33 -15.84 5.76
CA ALA A 117 3.73 -16.05 6.11
C ALA A 117 4.08 -15.42 7.47
N ALA A 118 3.57 -14.21 7.75
CA ALA A 118 3.78 -13.53 9.02
C ALA A 118 3.15 -14.30 10.19
N VAL A 119 1.90 -14.75 10.04
CA VAL A 119 1.20 -15.51 11.08
C VAL A 119 1.91 -16.83 11.37
N LYS A 120 2.31 -17.56 10.34
CA LYS A 120 3.04 -18.83 10.52
C LYS A 120 4.39 -18.68 11.22
N PHE A 121 5.01 -17.51 11.08
CA PHE A 121 6.31 -17.23 11.69
C PHE A 121 6.20 -16.65 13.10
N MET A 122 5.16 -15.84 13.36
CA MET A 122 5.03 -15.04 14.58
C MET A 122 4.13 -15.67 15.63
N ASP A 123 3.06 -16.34 15.22
CA ASP A 123 2.04 -16.84 16.13
C ASP A 123 2.20 -18.35 16.37
N ASP A 124 2.13 -18.78 17.63
CA ASP A 124 2.22 -20.19 18.01
C ASP A 124 1.01 -21.01 17.53
N ILE A 125 -0.15 -20.37 17.46
CA ILE A 125 -1.39 -20.99 16.99
C ILE A 125 -1.83 -20.28 15.73
N CYS A 126 -1.72 -20.95 14.57
CA CYS A 126 -2.15 -20.40 13.29
C CYS A 126 -3.06 -21.38 12.54
N TYR A 127 -3.95 -20.81 11.75
CA TYR A 127 -4.74 -21.59 10.80
C TYR A 127 -3.88 -22.08 9.63
N ASN A 128 -4.28 -23.20 9.05
CA ASN A 128 -3.58 -23.79 7.91
C ASN A 128 -3.91 -23.06 6.58
N ASN A 129 -3.21 -23.42 5.51
CA ASN A 129 -3.40 -22.83 4.17
C ASN A 129 -4.84 -22.99 3.66
N ALA A 130 -5.52 -24.09 4.00
CA ALA A 130 -6.91 -24.29 3.58
C ALA A 130 -7.85 -23.24 4.17
N TYR A 131 -7.61 -22.82 5.41
CA TYR A 131 -8.35 -21.74 6.05
C TYR A 131 -8.05 -20.39 5.40
N PHE A 132 -6.76 -20.06 5.25
CA PHE A 132 -6.35 -18.80 4.61
C PHE A 132 -6.80 -18.71 3.14
N ALA A 133 -6.83 -19.83 2.42
CA ALA A 133 -7.40 -19.88 1.07
C ALA A 133 -8.88 -19.47 1.06
N LYS A 134 -9.68 -19.95 2.03
CA LYS A 134 -11.09 -19.53 2.19
C LYS A 134 -11.21 -18.05 2.54
N VAL A 135 -10.37 -17.54 3.46
CA VAL A 135 -10.32 -16.12 3.82
C VAL A 135 -9.93 -15.29 2.59
N GLY A 136 -8.94 -15.73 1.83
CA GLY A 136 -8.44 -15.05 0.63
C GLY A 136 -9.38 -15.13 -0.57
N GLY A 137 -10.32 -16.10 -0.57
CA GLY A 137 -11.21 -16.34 -1.71
C GLY A 137 -10.50 -16.99 -2.90
N ILE A 138 -9.46 -17.80 -2.65
CA ILE A 138 -8.68 -18.54 -3.64
C ILE A 138 -8.69 -20.05 -3.32
N SER A 139 -8.21 -20.87 -4.25
CA SER A 139 -8.10 -22.31 -4.01
C SER A 139 -6.93 -22.64 -3.07
N LEU A 140 -7.02 -23.81 -2.39
CA LEU A 140 -5.91 -24.30 -1.57
C LEU A 140 -4.64 -24.52 -2.40
N VAL A 141 -4.80 -25.03 -3.62
CA VAL A 141 -3.67 -25.27 -4.53
C VAL A 141 -2.97 -23.94 -4.85
N GLU A 142 -3.74 -22.91 -5.18
CA GLU A 142 -3.23 -21.58 -5.45
C GLU A 142 -2.53 -21.00 -4.21
N MET A 143 -3.14 -21.10 -3.01
CA MET A 143 -2.53 -20.61 -1.77
C MET A 143 -1.18 -21.28 -1.49
N ASN A 144 -1.07 -22.59 -1.72
CA ASN A 144 0.20 -23.32 -1.54
C ASN A 144 1.28 -22.84 -2.52
N TYR A 145 0.92 -22.59 -3.79
CA TYR A 145 1.86 -22.04 -4.76
C TYR A 145 2.32 -20.63 -4.38
N LEU A 146 1.38 -19.77 -4.01
CA LEU A 146 1.68 -18.40 -3.59
C LEU A 146 2.60 -18.37 -2.38
N GLU A 147 2.38 -19.22 -1.39
CA GLU A 147 3.24 -19.32 -0.22
C GLU A 147 4.67 -19.71 -0.60
N VAL A 148 4.83 -20.74 -1.42
CA VAL A 148 6.15 -21.20 -1.87
C VAL A 148 6.86 -20.10 -2.65
N ASP A 149 6.22 -19.49 -3.64
CA ASP A 149 6.79 -18.39 -4.43
C ASP A 149 7.16 -17.19 -3.56
N PHE A 150 6.34 -16.91 -2.54
CA PHE A 150 6.60 -15.83 -1.60
C PHE A 150 7.85 -16.09 -0.77
N LEU A 151 7.98 -17.28 -0.18
CA LEU A 151 9.12 -17.68 0.65
C LEU A 151 10.43 -17.63 -0.15
N PHE A 152 10.42 -18.15 -1.38
CA PHE A 152 11.57 -18.00 -2.29
C PHE A 152 11.85 -16.55 -2.65
N GLY A 153 10.81 -15.77 -2.90
CA GLY A 153 10.92 -14.36 -3.25
C GLY A 153 11.54 -13.51 -2.13
N VAL A 154 11.18 -13.74 -0.87
CA VAL A 154 11.83 -13.11 0.29
C VAL A 154 13.15 -13.78 0.68
N GLY A 155 13.52 -14.90 0.03
CA GLY A 155 14.74 -15.65 0.31
C GLY A 155 14.76 -16.27 1.69
N PHE A 156 13.60 -16.70 2.21
CA PHE A 156 13.42 -17.24 3.57
C PHE A 156 13.91 -16.30 4.70
N ASP A 157 14.12 -15.03 4.39
CA ASP A 157 14.51 -14.00 5.36
C ASP A 157 13.26 -13.51 6.09
N LEU A 158 12.83 -14.27 7.10
CA LEU A 158 11.59 -14.01 7.86
C LEU A 158 11.86 -13.31 9.19
N ASN A 159 13.10 -13.34 9.70
CA ASN A 159 13.43 -12.65 10.94
C ASN A 159 13.35 -11.14 10.77
N VAL A 160 12.68 -10.45 11.70
CA VAL A 160 12.54 -8.99 11.74
C VAL A 160 13.18 -8.48 13.03
N ALA A 161 14.25 -7.71 12.90
CA ALA A 161 14.90 -7.09 14.03
C ALA A 161 13.96 -6.06 14.71
N PRO A 162 14.04 -5.88 16.04
CA PRO A 162 13.19 -4.94 16.76
C PRO A 162 13.26 -3.51 16.21
N GLU A 163 14.43 -3.06 15.79
CA GLU A 163 14.64 -1.74 15.20
C GLU A 163 13.88 -1.62 13.87
N THR A 164 13.98 -2.63 13.00
CA THR A 164 13.24 -2.68 11.74
C THR A 164 11.74 -2.67 12.00
N PHE A 165 11.26 -3.44 12.97
CA PHE A 165 9.85 -3.44 13.34
C PHE A 165 9.38 -2.05 13.78
N ALA A 166 10.16 -1.36 14.63
CA ALA A 166 9.86 -0.01 15.09
C ALA A 166 9.82 1.01 13.93
N ASP A 167 10.74 0.92 12.98
CA ASP A 167 10.76 1.79 11.80
C ASP A 167 9.48 1.65 10.96
N TYR A 168 9.02 0.41 10.74
CA TYR A 168 7.78 0.17 10.00
C TYR A 168 6.53 0.57 10.78
N CYS A 169 6.53 0.45 12.11
CA CYS A 169 5.49 1.03 12.95
C CYS A 169 5.40 2.54 12.77
N ALA A 170 6.52 3.26 12.79
CA ALA A 170 6.54 4.71 12.60
C ALA A 170 5.98 5.13 11.23
N VAL A 171 6.29 4.36 10.17
CA VAL A 171 5.71 4.60 8.84
C VAL A 171 4.19 4.44 8.87
N LEU A 172 3.68 3.38 9.47
CA LEU A 172 2.23 3.14 9.56
C LEU A 172 1.51 4.18 10.43
N GLN A 173 2.15 4.66 11.49
CA GLN A 173 1.61 5.76 12.31
C GLN A 173 1.53 7.07 11.54
N SER A 174 2.59 7.42 10.81
CA SER A 174 2.59 8.63 9.99
C SER A 174 1.47 8.62 8.95
N GLU A 175 1.16 7.43 8.42
CA GLU A 175 0.05 7.23 7.50
C GLU A 175 -1.31 7.52 8.12
N LEU A 176 -1.53 7.06 9.35
CA LEU A 176 -2.78 7.33 10.08
C LEU A 176 -2.95 8.82 10.35
N LEU A 177 -1.89 9.49 10.78
CA LEU A 177 -1.92 10.93 11.03
C LEU A 177 -2.23 11.73 9.75
N CYS A 178 -1.68 11.31 8.61
CA CYS A 178 -1.98 11.93 7.33
C CYS A 178 -3.43 11.70 6.88
N ALA A 179 -4.00 10.52 7.20
CA ALA A 179 -5.38 10.20 6.85
C ALA A 179 -6.42 10.92 7.73
N GLU A 180 -6.06 11.21 9.00
CA GLU A 180 -6.88 11.94 9.96
C GLU A 180 -6.77 13.48 9.82
N ALA A 181 -5.74 13.97 9.11
CA ALA A 181 -5.56 15.41 8.89
C ALA A 181 -6.70 15.95 8.02
N PRO A 182 -7.38 17.04 8.43
CA PRO A 182 -8.37 17.67 7.57
C PRO A 182 -7.71 18.12 6.26
N PRO A 183 -8.39 18.00 5.11
CA PRO A 183 -7.84 18.47 3.84
C PRO A 183 -7.41 19.94 4.01
N PRO A 184 -6.23 20.33 3.48
CA PRO A 184 -5.79 21.71 3.57
C PRO A 184 -6.89 22.60 3.01
N PRO A 185 -7.20 23.75 3.66
CA PRO A 185 -8.22 24.64 3.18
C PRO A 185 -7.90 24.99 1.72
N LEU A 186 -8.86 24.77 0.84
CA LEU A 186 -8.77 25.18 -0.56
C LEU A 186 -8.49 26.70 -0.53
N ARG A 187 -7.25 27.09 -0.74
CA ARG A 187 -6.92 28.49 -1.08
C ARG A 187 -7.46 28.70 -2.48
N LEU A 188 -8.70 29.17 -2.54
CA LEU A 188 -9.19 29.90 -3.71
C LEU A 188 -8.26 31.10 -3.87
N GLN A 189 -7.27 31.00 -4.74
CA GLN A 189 -6.62 32.16 -5.26
C GLN A 189 -7.70 32.92 -6.00
N HIS A 190 -8.20 33.99 -5.36
CA HIS A 190 -8.93 35.02 -6.00
C HIS A 190 -8.02 35.58 -7.11
N CYS A 191 -8.22 35.16 -8.34
CA CYS A 191 -7.84 35.93 -9.49
C CYS A 191 -8.74 37.17 -9.46
N CYS A 192 -8.25 38.21 -8.83
CA CYS A 192 -8.79 39.56 -9.06
C CYS A 192 -8.46 39.91 -10.50
N LEU A 193 -9.44 39.74 -11.37
CA LEU A 193 -9.52 40.50 -12.61
C LEU A 193 -9.74 41.94 -12.20
N SER A 194 -8.70 42.71 -12.19
CA SER A 194 -8.82 44.18 -12.19
C SER A 194 -9.10 44.59 -13.62
N ASP A 195 -10.39 44.78 -13.91
CA ASP A 195 -10.83 45.68 -14.94
C ASP A 195 -10.53 47.10 -14.43
N ASP A 196 -9.55 47.76 -15.03
CA ASP A 196 -9.48 49.21 -15.05
C ASP A 196 -8.98 49.65 -16.44
N ASP A 197 -9.97 49.86 -17.28
CA ASP A 197 -9.90 50.69 -18.47
C ASP A 197 -10.02 52.16 -18.03
N ALA A 198 -9.03 52.98 -18.32
CA ALA A 198 -9.19 54.37 -18.66
C ALA A 198 -7.85 55.08 -18.93
N GLY A 199 -7.46 55.32 -20.14
CA GLY A 199 -7.44 56.62 -20.76
C GLY A 199 -6.24 57.51 -20.51
N ALA A 200 -5.72 58.01 -21.66
CA ALA A 200 -4.96 59.23 -21.89
C ALA A 200 -3.43 59.15 -21.62
N GLY A 201 -2.56 59.16 -22.63
CA GLY A 201 -2.35 60.31 -23.47
C GLY A 201 -0.93 60.85 -23.30
N CYS A 202 -0.21 60.89 -24.40
CA CYS A 202 0.77 61.92 -24.77
C CYS A 202 2.24 61.84 -24.37
N SER A 203 3.03 61.86 -25.43
CA SER A 203 4.27 62.63 -25.69
C SER A 203 5.62 62.00 -25.43
N ALA A 204 6.22 61.58 -26.47
CA ALA A 204 7.45 61.94 -27.14
C ALA A 204 8.56 62.71 -26.34
N GLN A 205 9.76 62.21 -26.42
CA GLN A 205 11.03 62.85 -26.81
C GLN A 205 12.20 61.94 -26.43
N GLN A 206 12.86 61.37 -27.39
CA GLN A 206 14.16 61.73 -28.00
C GLN A 206 15.27 62.23 -27.05
N GLN A 207 16.36 61.48 -27.00
CA GLN A 207 17.78 61.83 -27.25
C GLN A 207 18.68 60.72 -26.70
N LEU A 208 19.41 59.99 -27.52
CA LEU A 208 20.70 60.23 -28.18
C LEU A 208 21.93 60.41 -27.25
N ALA A 209 22.89 59.52 -27.51
CA ALA A 209 24.35 59.64 -27.39
C ALA A 209 24.98 59.43 -26.00
N ALA A 210 25.81 58.49 -25.81
CA ALA A 210 27.20 58.33 -26.23
C ALA A 210 27.60 56.88 -26.02
#